data_08c171b32d0b2ca530cdc793153b2b7b
#
_entry.id   08c171b32d0b2ca530cdc793153b2b7b
#
_cell.length_a   1.000
_cell.length_b   1.000
_cell.length_c   1.000
_cell.angle_alpha   90.00
_cell.angle_beta   90.00
_cell.angle_gamma   90.00
#
_symmetry.space_group_name_H-M   'P 1'
#
loop_
_entity.id
_entity.type
_entity.pdbx_description
1 polymer ?
#
loop_
_entity_poly.entity_id
_entity_poly.type
_entity_poly.pdbx_seq_one_letter_code
_entity_poly.pdbx_strand_id
1 'polypeptide(L)'
;MLTPRNLMTFFLMTFGMSIHAELDFQSGCKDLIKSNQCIAAIEGCTVFANQGNPEAQTLLGFLYSGTRYGDFRKNYKQSFNWISMAAEQDYTKAQLAMAEMYKGGEVVPENARKAKVWYEKAAEKGNLDAINGLARLYRYGVGVRKDHEQAFALYQQAALKNHLASQVGMGLSYRDAKGVKKNLVKAYAWLSLVSDNMEDRAFKNIQKRYEQERENQDKTIPQCKFILKYDEFDDLFALGYAKRELLSLKQRMGLKQTKKGKDLAVQLRQEIGQ
;
A
#
# COMPACT_ATOMS: atom_id res chain seq x y z
N MET A 1 -25.10 30.46 35.35
CA MET A 1 -24.80 30.53 33.90
C MET A 1 -24.31 29.14 33.46
N LEU A 2 -25.18 28.38 32.78
CA LEU A 2 -24.84 27.04 32.28
C LEU A 2 -24.06 27.18 30.97
N THR A 3 -22.91 26.53 30.87
CA THR A 3 -22.11 26.54 29.65
C THR A 3 -22.84 25.80 28.52
N PRO A 4 -22.60 26.12 27.23
CA PRO A 4 -23.28 25.49 26.09
C PRO A 4 -23.18 23.96 26.09
N ARG A 5 -22.18 23.41 26.75
CA ARG A 5 -21.91 21.96 26.88
C ARG A 5 -22.93 21.27 27.79
N ASN A 6 -23.47 21.97 28.80
CA ASN A 6 -24.46 21.44 29.72
C ASN A 6 -25.88 21.55 29.17
N LEU A 7 -26.15 22.47 28.23
CA LEU A 7 -27.46 22.58 27.58
C LEU A 7 -27.72 21.38 26.64
N MET A 8 -26.69 20.88 25.95
CA MET A 8 -26.86 19.78 25.01
C MET A 8 -27.11 18.43 25.70
N THR A 9 -26.52 18.23 26.90
CA THR A 9 -26.77 17.02 27.72
C THR A 9 -28.14 17.10 28.43
N PHE A 10 -28.62 18.27 28.78
CA PHE A 10 -29.93 18.42 29.46
C PHE A 10 -31.12 18.31 28.49
N PHE A 11 -30.95 18.73 27.23
CA PHE A 11 -31.99 18.61 26.20
C PHE A 11 -32.18 17.15 25.72
N LEU A 12 -31.14 16.32 25.84
CA LEU A 12 -31.18 14.90 25.49
C LEU A 12 -31.87 14.01 26.52
N MET A 13 -31.98 14.46 27.79
CA MET A 13 -32.63 13.71 28.86
C MET A 13 -34.17 13.93 28.96
N THR A 14 -34.71 15.00 28.36
CA THR A 14 -36.12 15.37 28.52
C THR A 14 -37.05 14.83 27.43
N PHE A 15 -36.51 14.25 26.34
CA PHE A 15 -37.36 13.81 25.22
C PHE A 15 -37.41 12.29 25.01
N GLY A 16 -36.89 11.46 25.91
CA GLY A 16 -37.05 9.98 25.79
C GLY A 16 -36.65 9.37 24.42
N MET A 17 -36.08 10.19 23.54
CA MET A 17 -35.49 9.71 22.30
C MET A 17 -34.08 9.22 22.61
N SER A 18 -33.93 7.89 22.70
CA SER A 18 -32.65 7.21 22.56
C SER A 18 -32.09 7.61 21.21
N ILE A 19 -31.42 8.75 21.11
CA ILE A 19 -30.54 9.05 19.99
C ILE A 19 -29.24 8.29 20.26
N HIS A 20 -29.32 6.98 20.25
CA HIS A 20 -28.27 6.16 19.73
C HIS A 20 -28.43 6.21 18.19
N ALA A 21 -28.12 7.36 17.59
CA ALA A 21 -27.47 7.28 16.31
C ALA A 21 -26.17 6.55 16.63
N GLU A 22 -26.17 5.23 16.52
CA GLU A 22 -24.95 4.44 16.47
C GLU A 22 -24.14 5.07 15.34
N LEU A 23 -23.15 5.91 15.71
CA LEU A 23 -22.15 6.34 14.75
C LEU A 23 -21.59 5.04 14.18
N ASP A 24 -21.96 4.70 12.94
CA ASP A 24 -21.37 3.55 12.30
C ASP A 24 -19.89 3.85 12.00
N PHE A 25 -19.11 2.80 11.85
CA PHE A 25 -17.68 2.93 11.59
C PHE A 25 -17.39 3.70 10.30
N GLN A 26 -18.28 3.64 9.30
CA GLN A 26 -18.11 4.33 8.04
C GLN A 26 -18.17 5.85 8.24
N SER A 27 -19.24 6.36 8.85
CA SER A 27 -19.45 7.80 9.06
C SER A 27 -18.55 8.37 10.17
N GLY A 28 -18.35 7.61 11.25
CA GLY A 28 -17.58 8.04 12.42
C GLY A 28 -16.07 7.99 12.27
N CYS A 29 -15.52 7.29 11.27
CA CYS A 29 -14.08 7.17 11.06
C CYS A 29 -13.69 7.38 9.60
N LYS A 30 -14.16 6.52 8.68
CA LYS A 30 -13.69 6.53 7.28
C LYS A 30 -14.07 7.79 6.51
N ASP A 31 -15.28 8.28 6.67
CA ASP A 31 -15.74 9.48 5.95
C ASP A 31 -15.07 10.75 6.48
N LEU A 32 -14.71 10.79 7.76
CA LEU A 32 -13.87 11.85 8.33
C LEU A 32 -12.47 11.86 7.73
N ILE A 33 -11.88 10.68 7.49
CA ILE A 33 -10.59 10.55 6.79
C ILE A 33 -10.74 11.03 5.33
N LYS A 34 -11.78 10.58 4.61
CA LYS A 34 -12.03 10.97 3.21
C LYS A 34 -12.23 12.47 3.04
N SER A 35 -12.93 13.10 3.99
CA SER A 35 -13.16 14.54 4.01
C SER A 35 -12.00 15.34 4.60
N ASN A 36 -10.88 14.67 4.89
CA ASN A 36 -9.65 15.28 5.43
C ASN A 36 -9.80 15.94 6.79
N GLN A 37 -10.78 15.53 7.59
CA GLN A 37 -11.00 15.98 8.96
C GLN A 37 -10.16 15.18 9.95
N CYS A 38 -8.83 15.32 9.87
CA CYS A 38 -7.88 14.42 10.53
C CYS A 38 -8.04 14.35 12.06
N ILE A 39 -8.33 15.48 12.73
CA ILE A 39 -8.51 15.52 14.19
C ILE A 39 -9.77 14.76 14.57
N ALA A 40 -10.89 15.07 13.92
CA ALA A 40 -12.15 14.38 14.14
C ALA A 40 -12.06 12.89 13.78
N ALA A 41 -11.28 12.55 12.74
CA ALA A 41 -11.02 11.16 12.35
C ALA A 41 -10.25 10.41 13.46
N ILE A 42 -9.26 11.01 14.11
CA ILE A 42 -8.56 10.38 15.24
C ILE A 42 -9.54 10.10 16.38
N GLU A 43 -10.38 11.08 16.74
CA GLU A 43 -11.37 10.94 17.79
C GLU A 43 -12.40 9.86 17.45
N GLY A 44 -12.98 9.93 16.25
CA GLY A 44 -13.97 8.98 15.78
C GLY A 44 -13.43 7.56 15.63
N CYS A 45 -12.25 7.40 15.01
CA CYS A 45 -11.63 6.08 14.87
C CYS A 45 -11.22 5.49 16.23
N THR A 46 -10.87 6.33 17.23
CA THR A 46 -10.51 5.87 18.57
C THR A 46 -11.65 5.14 19.27
N VAL A 47 -12.89 5.57 19.06
CA VAL A 47 -14.08 4.91 19.63
C VAL A 47 -14.13 3.44 19.16
N PHE A 48 -14.04 3.21 17.86
CA PHE A 48 -14.10 1.86 17.27
C PHE A 48 -12.84 1.03 17.55
N ALA A 49 -11.68 1.66 17.57
CA ALA A 49 -10.41 1.02 17.90
C ALA A 49 -10.41 0.47 19.34
N ASN A 50 -10.96 1.23 20.30
CA ASN A 50 -11.13 0.79 21.70
C ASN A 50 -12.14 -0.35 21.85
N GLN A 51 -13.10 -0.46 20.93
CA GLN A 51 -14.03 -1.59 20.86
C GLN A 51 -13.41 -2.84 20.22
N GLY A 52 -12.13 -2.76 19.82
CA GLY A 52 -11.40 -3.87 19.25
C GLY A 52 -11.49 -3.97 17.72
N ASN A 53 -12.12 -3.02 17.00
CA ASN A 53 -12.21 -3.06 15.55
C ASN A 53 -10.82 -2.97 14.90
N PRO A 54 -10.32 -4.03 14.22
CA PRO A 54 -8.94 -4.05 13.71
C PRO A 54 -8.70 -3.10 12.54
N GLU A 55 -9.74 -2.79 11.75
CA GLU A 55 -9.63 -1.79 10.70
C GLU A 55 -9.48 -0.39 11.29
N ALA A 56 -10.28 -0.04 12.31
CA ALA A 56 -10.17 1.24 13.03
C ALA A 56 -8.79 1.39 13.69
N GLN A 57 -8.30 0.34 14.34
CA GLN A 57 -6.96 0.31 14.93
C GLN A 57 -5.88 0.55 13.87
N THR A 58 -6.00 -0.08 12.70
CA THR A 58 -5.06 0.10 11.59
C THR A 58 -5.08 1.54 11.07
N LEU A 59 -6.27 2.09 10.82
CA LEU A 59 -6.42 3.48 10.37
C LEU A 59 -5.88 4.48 11.39
N LEU A 60 -6.16 4.25 12.67
CA LEU A 60 -5.65 5.08 13.76
C LEU A 60 -4.12 5.00 13.86
N GLY A 61 -3.55 3.83 13.66
CA GLY A 61 -2.10 3.64 13.58
C GLY A 61 -1.47 4.44 12.44
N PHE A 62 -2.08 4.45 11.26
CA PHE A 62 -1.64 5.26 10.13
C PHE A 62 -1.80 6.77 10.40
N LEU A 63 -2.87 7.20 11.05
CA LEU A 63 -3.06 8.60 11.45
C LEU A 63 -1.93 9.06 12.38
N TYR A 64 -1.48 8.21 13.31
CA TYR A 64 -0.38 8.53 14.23
C TYR A 64 1.02 8.36 13.62
N SER A 65 1.20 7.64 12.52
CA SER A 65 2.51 7.53 11.85
C SER A 65 2.94 8.83 11.17
N GLY A 66 2.03 9.76 11.05
CA GLY A 66 2.19 10.96 10.26
C GLY A 66 1.80 10.70 8.83
N THR A 67 0.88 11.46 8.30
CA THR A 67 0.58 11.43 6.88
C THR A 67 1.74 12.08 6.12
N ARG A 68 1.99 11.66 4.90
CA ARG A 68 3.08 12.14 4.03
C ARG A 68 3.14 13.69 3.89
N TYR A 69 2.10 14.39 4.35
CA TYR A 69 1.90 15.82 4.16
C TYR A 69 1.36 16.54 5.41
N GLY A 70 1.85 16.21 6.59
CA GLY A 70 1.52 16.96 7.79
C GLY A 70 1.94 16.25 9.06
N ASP A 71 2.94 16.80 9.75
CA ASP A 71 3.52 16.25 10.98
C ASP A 71 2.64 16.45 12.22
N PHE A 72 1.37 16.85 12.03
CA PHE A 72 0.55 17.11 13.16
C PHE A 72 0.25 15.79 13.90
N ARG A 73 0.58 15.74 15.18
CA ARG A 73 0.38 14.61 16.08
C ARG A 73 1.12 13.31 15.71
N LYS A 74 2.23 13.40 14.96
CA LYS A 74 3.10 12.26 14.73
C LYS A 74 3.49 11.61 16.04
N ASN A 75 3.06 10.38 16.27
CA ASN A 75 3.36 9.62 17.49
C ASN A 75 3.62 8.15 17.11
N TYR A 76 4.86 7.86 16.81
CA TYR A 76 5.29 6.53 16.40
C TYR A 76 4.99 5.44 17.42
N LYS A 77 5.02 5.75 18.72
CA LYS A 77 4.68 4.80 19.77
C LYS A 77 3.20 4.40 19.71
N GLN A 78 2.30 5.37 19.55
CA GLN A 78 0.87 5.08 19.39
C GLN A 78 0.59 4.38 18.07
N SER A 79 1.22 4.81 16.98
CA SER A 79 1.13 4.13 15.69
C SER A 79 1.45 2.64 15.80
N PHE A 80 2.62 2.33 16.38
CA PHE A 80 3.04 0.94 16.58
C PHE A 80 2.05 0.15 17.44
N ASN A 81 1.60 0.72 18.56
CA ASN A 81 0.67 0.03 19.46
C ASN A 81 -0.63 -0.33 18.75
N TRP A 82 -1.25 0.61 18.04
CA TRP A 82 -2.51 0.38 17.34
C TRP A 82 -2.37 -0.64 16.20
N ILE A 83 -1.31 -0.51 15.39
CA ILE A 83 -1.05 -1.48 14.31
C ILE A 83 -0.75 -2.87 14.90
N SER A 84 0.00 -2.97 16.00
CA SER A 84 0.30 -4.24 16.66
C SER A 84 -0.97 -4.93 17.14
N MET A 85 -1.87 -4.20 17.82
CA MET A 85 -3.17 -4.74 18.29
C MET A 85 -4.00 -5.31 17.14
N ALA A 86 -4.07 -4.60 16.00
CA ALA A 86 -4.79 -5.09 14.83
C ALA A 86 -4.10 -6.29 14.16
N ALA A 87 -2.77 -6.31 14.11
CA ALA A 87 -2.00 -7.40 13.52
C ALA A 87 -2.10 -8.69 14.34
N GLU A 88 -2.17 -8.57 15.67
CA GLU A 88 -2.40 -9.70 16.60
C GLU A 88 -3.81 -10.28 16.49
N GLN A 89 -4.80 -9.49 16.06
CA GLN A 89 -6.14 -9.94 15.69
C GLN A 89 -6.18 -10.54 14.27
N ASP A 90 -5.02 -10.81 13.70
CA ASP A 90 -4.91 -11.46 12.41
C ASP A 90 -5.41 -10.61 11.22
N TYR A 91 -5.46 -9.28 11.37
CA TYR A 91 -5.86 -8.35 10.31
C TYR A 91 -4.74 -8.16 9.30
N THR A 92 -4.95 -8.61 8.06
CA THR A 92 -3.91 -8.71 7.02
C THR A 92 -3.24 -7.37 6.70
N LYS A 93 -4.01 -6.27 6.63
CA LYS A 93 -3.42 -4.93 6.36
C LYS A 93 -2.52 -4.46 7.49
N ALA A 94 -2.87 -4.76 8.74
CA ALA A 94 -2.02 -4.44 9.88
C ALA A 94 -0.76 -5.32 9.91
N GLN A 95 -0.86 -6.60 9.54
CA GLN A 95 0.31 -7.48 9.41
C GLN A 95 1.28 -6.96 8.35
N LEU A 96 0.79 -6.52 7.19
CA LEU A 96 1.61 -5.84 6.18
C LEU A 96 2.26 -4.57 6.74
N ALA A 97 1.48 -3.73 7.44
CA ALA A 97 2.00 -2.50 8.05
C ALA A 97 3.10 -2.79 9.09
N MET A 98 2.96 -3.83 9.93
CA MET A 98 4.01 -4.27 10.85
C MET A 98 5.30 -4.67 10.12
N ALA A 99 5.15 -5.39 9.00
CA ALA A 99 6.31 -5.78 8.18
C ALA A 99 7.04 -4.54 7.63
N GLU A 100 6.30 -3.57 7.11
CA GLU A 100 6.87 -2.32 6.58
C GLU A 100 7.52 -1.47 7.69
N MET A 101 6.91 -1.38 8.88
CA MET A 101 7.50 -0.68 10.03
C MET A 101 8.85 -1.27 10.43
N TYR A 102 8.95 -2.61 10.53
CA TYR A 102 10.22 -3.26 10.85
C TYR A 102 11.24 -3.21 9.70
N LYS A 103 10.80 -3.11 8.45
CA LYS A 103 11.68 -2.95 7.30
C LYS A 103 12.21 -1.51 7.17
N GLY A 104 11.35 -0.52 7.43
CA GLY A 104 11.66 0.90 7.22
C GLY A 104 12.48 1.55 8.34
N GLY A 105 12.37 1.05 9.57
CA GLY A 105 13.13 1.56 10.70
C GLY A 105 12.70 2.93 11.23
N GLU A 106 11.64 3.53 10.69
CA GLU A 106 11.19 4.88 11.11
C GLU A 106 10.39 4.85 12.41
N VAL A 107 9.49 3.88 12.55
CA VAL A 107 8.56 3.75 13.69
C VAL A 107 9.19 2.94 14.82
N VAL A 108 9.87 1.87 14.46
CA VAL A 108 10.63 0.98 15.34
C VAL A 108 12.00 0.71 14.74
N PRO A 109 13.01 0.33 15.52
CA PRO A 109 14.31 -0.05 14.97
C PRO A 109 14.18 -1.11 13.88
N GLU A 110 14.92 -0.92 12.79
CA GLU A 110 14.92 -1.86 11.67
C GLU A 110 15.20 -3.29 12.14
N ASN A 111 14.35 -4.21 11.71
CA ASN A 111 14.50 -5.63 11.98
C ASN A 111 13.93 -6.49 10.85
N ALA A 112 14.76 -6.77 9.88
CA ALA A 112 14.35 -7.52 8.70
C ALA A 112 13.85 -8.95 9.01
N ARG A 113 14.32 -9.59 10.10
CA ARG A 113 13.80 -10.91 10.51
C ARG A 113 12.37 -10.81 11.00
N LYS A 114 12.04 -9.79 11.80
CA LYS A 114 10.67 -9.53 12.23
C LYS A 114 9.79 -9.11 11.05
N ALA A 115 10.31 -8.27 10.14
CA ALA A 115 9.61 -7.92 8.92
C ALA A 115 9.23 -9.15 8.11
N LYS A 116 10.15 -10.12 7.94
CA LYS A 116 9.89 -11.39 7.25
C LYS A 116 8.71 -12.13 7.88
N VAL A 117 8.70 -12.30 9.20
CA VAL A 117 7.62 -13.03 9.90
C VAL A 117 6.25 -12.39 9.63
N TRP A 118 6.16 -11.06 9.68
CA TRP A 118 4.92 -10.36 9.41
C TRP A 118 4.51 -10.40 7.93
N TYR A 119 5.48 -10.33 7.00
CA TYR A 119 5.18 -10.56 5.59
C TYR A 119 4.68 -11.98 5.34
N GLU A 120 5.25 -13.00 5.98
CA GLU A 120 4.81 -14.39 5.85
C GLU A 120 3.34 -14.54 6.28
N LYS A 121 2.97 -14.01 7.45
CA LYS A 121 1.58 -14.02 7.93
C LYS A 121 0.61 -13.36 6.95
N ALA A 122 0.95 -12.20 6.40
CA ALA A 122 0.11 -11.51 5.44
C ALA A 122 0.06 -12.24 4.08
N ALA A 123 1.18 -12.82 3.64
CA ALA A 123 1.30 -13.56 2.39
C ALA A 123 0.50 -14.87 2.40
N GLU A 124 0.44 -15.57 3.52
CA GLU A 124 -0.40 -16.77 3.72
C GLU A 124 -1.87 -16.49 3.46
N LYS A 125 -2.31 -15.25 3.71
CA LYS A 125 -3.66 -14.77 3.40
C LYS A 125 -3.82 -14.24 1.97
N GLY A 126 -2.78 -14.39 1.16
CA GLY A 126 -2.80 -13.98 -0.24
C GLY A 126 -2.56 -12.49 -0.48
N ASN A 127 -2.07 -11.74 0.50
CA ASN A 127 -1.71 -10.34 0.30
C ASN A 127 -0.52 -10.24 -0.68
N LEU A 128 -0.74 -9.60 -1.82
CA LEU A 128 0.23 -9.54 -2.91
C LEU A 128 1.42 -8.62 -2.59
N ASP A 129 1.21 -7.56 -1.82
CA ASP A 129 2.29 -6.67 -1.39
C ASP A 129 3.22 -7.39 -0.42
N ALA A 130 2.67 -8.20 0.47
CA ALA A 130 3.46 -9.01 1.39
C ALA A 130 4.28 -10.08 0.64
N ILE A 131 3.70 -10.75 -0.36
CA ILE A 131 4.41 -11.69 -1.23
C ILE A 131 5.56 -10.97 -1.97
N ASN A 132 5.30 -9.77 -2.50
CA ASN A 132 6.32 -8.94 -3.12
C ASN A 132 7.40 -8.48 -2.12
N GLY A 133 7.01 -8.13 -0.90
CA GLY A 133 7.92 -7.80 0.20
C GLY A 133 8.88 -8.94 0.52
N LEU A 134 8.35 -10.16 0.67
CA LEU A 134 9.18 -11.38 0.85
C LEU A 134 10.13 -11.61 -0.32
N ALA A 135 9.64 -11.48 -1.56
CA ALA A 135 10.47 -11.64 -2.75
C ALA A 135 11.67 -10.68 -2.74
N ARG A 136 11.45 -9.43 -2.29
CA ARG A 136 12.53 -8.43 -2.15
C ARG A 136 13.52 -8.82 -1.05
N LEU A 137 13.06 -9.32 0.11
CA LEU A 137 13.95 -9.79 1.17
C LEU A 137 14.88 -10.90 0.64
N TYR A 138 14.36 -11.89 -0.06
CA TYR A 138 15.16 -12.96 -0.65
C TYR A 138 16.07 -12.46 -1.79
N ARG A 139 15.59 -11.56 -2.65
CA ARG A 139 16.38 -10.99 -3.75
C ARG A 139 17.64 -10.29 -3.26
N TYR A 140 17.52 -9.49 -2.19
CA TYR A 140 18.61 -8.67 -1.66
C TYR A 140 19.35 -9.32 -0.49
N GLY A 141 18.81 -10.36 0.12
CA GLY A 141 19.38 -11.03 1.28
C GLY A 141 19.23 -10.20 2.56
N VAL A 142 18.12 -9.47 2.71
CA VAL A 142 17.85 -8.59 3.87
C VAL A 142 17.15 -9.41 4.95
N GLY A 143 17.84 -9.67 6.05
CA GLY A 143 17.34 -10.50 7.16
C GLY A 143 17.18 -11.99 6.86
N VAL A 144 17.50 -12.41 5.67
CA VAL A 144 17.47 -13.80 5.19
C VAL A 144 18.71 -14.09 4.32
N ARG A 145 19.04 -15.36 4.16
CA ARG A 145 20.01 -15.75 3.13
C ARG A 145 19.47 -15.34 1.76
N LYS A 146 20.33 -14.68 0.96
CA LYS A 146 19.98 -14.32 -0.41
C LYS A 146 19.63 -15.56 -1.22
N ASP A 147 18.45 -15.53 -1.85
CA ASP A 147 17.93 -16.62 -2.66
C ASP A 147 17.13 -16.02 -3.84
N HIS A 148 17.76 -16.03 -5.01
CA HIS A 148 17.16 -15.48 -6.20
C HIS A 148 16.07 -16.38 -6.82
N GLU A 149 16.16 -17.70 -6.60
CA GLU A 149 15.15 -18.64 -7.09
C GLU A 149 13.85 -18.50 -6.30
N GLN A 150 13.96 -18.45 -4.97
CA GLN A 150 12.83 -18.19 -4.10
C GLN A 150 12.20 -16.82 -4.40
N ALA A 151 13.03 -15.78 -4.58
CA ALA A 151 12.54 -14.45 -4.95
C ALA A 151 11.78 -14.48 -6.28
N PHE A 152 12.29 -15.19 -7.29
CA PHE A 152 11.63 -15.32 -8.59
C PHE A 152 10.28 -16.04 -8.47
N ALA A 153 10.19 -17.12 -7.72
CA ALA A 153 8.95 -17.86 -7.49
C ALA A 153 7.87 -16.98 -6.82
N LEU A 154 8.26 -16.21 -5.81
CA LEU A 154 7.35 -15.28 -5.13
C LEU A 154 6.90 -14.13 -6.05
N TYR A 155 7.81 -13.54 -6.84
CA TYR A 155 7.41 -12.55 -7.85
C TYR A 155 6.43 -13.15 -8.85
N GLN A 156 6.67 -14.38 -9.33
CA GLN A 156 5.78 -15.06 -10.26
C GLN A 156 4.39 -15.26 -9.66
N GLN A 157 4.30 -15.72 -8.41
CA GLN A 157 3.04 -15.92 -7.71
C GLN A 157 2.17 -14.65 -7.67
N ALA A 158 2.76 -13.50 -7.36
CA ALA A 158 2.02 -12.25 -7.28
C ALA A 158 1.80 -11.62 -8.67
N ALA A 159 2.77 -11.72 -9.59
CA ALA A 159 2.68 -11.16 -10.94
C ALA A 159 1.55 -11.78 -11.76
N LEU A 160 1.32 -13.09 -11.62
CA LEU A 160 0.21 -13.82 -12.25
C LEU A 160 -1.17 -13.41 -11.72
N LYS A 161 -1.22 -12.80 -10.52
CA LYS A 161 -2.42 -12.17 -9.95
C LYS A 161 -2.48 -10.67 -10.22
N ASN A 162 -1.82 -10.22 -11.28
CA ASN A 162 -1.80 -8.84 -11.74
C ASN A 162 -1.16 -7.81 -10.80
N HIS A 163 -0.26 -8.23 -9.91
CA HIS A 163 0.46 -7.32 -9.02
C HIS A 163 1.59 -6.60 -9.76
N LEU A 164 1.45 -5.29 -9.99
CA LEU A 164 2.35 -4.51 -10.87
C LEU A 164 3.80 -4.51 -10.39
N ALA A 165 4.06 -4.30 -9.11
CA ALA A 165 5.41 -4.30 -8.56
C ALA A 165 6.10 -5.67 -8.73
N SER A 166 5.35 -6.78 -8.65
CA SER A 166 5.87 -8.13 -8.91
C SER A 166 6.08 -8.40 -10.39
N GLN A 167 5.25 -7.86 -11.28
CA GLN A 167 5.49 -7.90 -12.73
C GLN A 167 6.80 -7.20 -13.09
N VAL A 168 7.11 -6.04 -12.46
CA VAL A 168 8.43 -5.41 -12.55
C VAL A 168 9.51 -6.36 -12.05
N GLY A 169 9.32 -6.99 -10.88
CA GLY A 169 10.24 -7.98 -10.31
C GLY A 169 10.56 -9.11 -11.28
N MET A 170 9.55 -9.64 -11.99
CA MET A 170 9.70 -10.65 -13.06
C MET A 170 10.56 -10.13 -14.22
N GLY A 171 10.24 -8.94 -14.73
CA GLY A 171 11.00 -8.30 -15.80
C GLY A 171 12.48 -8.14 -15.45
N LEU A 172 12.77 -7.66 -14.24
CA LEU A 172 14.12 -7.49 -13.72
C LEU A 172 14.85 -8.84 -13.54
N SER A 173 14.14 -9.86 -13.08
CA SER A 173 14.71 -11.20 -12.89
C SER A 173 15.19 -11.81 -14.21
N TYR A 174 14.36 -11.72 -15.26
CA TYR A 174 14.75 -12.16 -16.60
C TYR A 174 15.87 -11.32 -17.23
N ARG A 175 15.90 -9.99 -16.97
CA ARG A 175 16.97 -9.09 -17.45
C ARG A 175 18.32 -9.42 -16.85
N ASP A 176 18.36 -9.66 -15.55
CA ASP A 176 19.57 -9.76 -14.73
C ASP A 176 20.02 -11.20 -14.48
N ALA A 177 19.29 -12.20 -14.98
CA ALA A 177 19.52 -13.62 -14.69
C ALA A 177 19.48 -13.93 -13.17
N LYS A 178 18.51 -13.39 -12.45
CA LYS A 178 18.33 -13.58 -11.01
C LYS A 178 17.21 -14.59 -10.73
N GLY A 179 17.59 -15.81 -10.32
CA GLY A 179 16.67 -16.93 -10.09
C GLY A 179 16.08 -17.54 -11.36
N VAL A 180 16.48 -17.09 -12.53
CA VAL A 180 16.01 -17.57 -13.82
C VAL A 180 17.03 -17.30 -14.92
N LYS A 181 17.01 -18.09 -16.00
CA LYS A 181 17.84 -17.88 -17.17
C LYS A 181 17.56 -16.52 -17.81
N LYS A 182 18.62 -15.77 -18.18
CA LYS A 182 18.51 -14.48 -18.84
C LYS A 182 17.66 -14.56 -20.10
N ASN A 183 16.66 -13.69 -20.21
CA ASN A 183 15.81 -13.60 -21.40
C ASN A 183 15.26 -12.18 -21.56
N LEU A 184 15.86 -11.41 -22.46
CA LEU A 184 15.47 -10.01 -22.67
C LEU A 184 14.07 -9.87 -23.31
N VAL A 185 13.61 -10.86 -24.08
CA VAL A 185 12.27 -10.88 -24.66
C VAL A 185 11.21 -11.01 -23.57
N LYS A 186 11.39 -11.95 -22.62
CA LYS A 186 10.51 -12.09 -21.45
C LYS A 186 10.61 -10.90 -20.53
N ALA A 187 11.79 -10.34 -20.31
CA ALA A 187 11.97 -9.12 -19.52
C ALA A 187 11.16 -7.97 -20.11
N TYR A 188 11.26 -7.78 -21.43
CA TYR A 188 10.51 -6.75 -22.13
C TYR A 188 9.00 -6.98 -22.02
N ALA A 189 8.53 -8.23 -22.20
CA ALA A 189 7.11 -8.57 -22.13
C ALA A 189 6.50 -8.23 -20.75
N TRP A 190 7.12 -8.66 -19.66
CA TRP A 190 6.66 -8.38 -18.30
C TRP A 190 6.64 -6.88 -17.97
N LEU A 191 7.66 -6.13 -18.38
CA LEU A 191 7.69 -4.68 -18.16
C LEU A 191 6.68 -3.93 -19.05
N SER A 192 6.39 -4.45 -20.25
CA SER A 192 5.34 -3.89 -21.13
C SER A 192 3.96 -4.01 -20.51
N LEU A 193 3.65 -5.13 -19.83
CA LEU A 193 2.36 -5.28 -19.13
C LEU A 193 2.14 -4.12 -18.15
N VAL A 194 3.15 -3.78 -17.35
CA VAL A 194 3.06 -2.66 -16.40
C VAL A 194 2.92 -1.33 -17.12
N SER A 195 3.66 -1.11 -18.22
CA SER A 195 3.60 0.15 -18.98
C SER A 195 2.27 0.35 -19.69
N ASP A 196 1.70 -0.73 -20.24
CA ASP A 196 0.49 -0.68 -21.07
C ASP A 196 -0.77 -0.53 -20.22
N ASN A 197 -0.80 -1.11 -18.99
CA ASN A 197 -1.88 -0.89 -18.02
C ASN A 197 -2.13 0.58 -17.69
N MET A 198 -1.23 1.46 -18.09
CA MET A 198 -1.25 2.88 -17.77
C MET A 198 -1.71 3.79 -18.88
N GLU A 199 -1.82 3.32 -20.10
CA GLU A 199 -2.49 4.10 -21.14
C GLU A 199 -3.99 4.20 -20.87
N ASP A 200 -4.47 3.43 -19.88
CA ASP A 200 -5.85 3.50 -19.43
C ASP A 200 -6.15 4.90 -18.82
N ARG A 201 -7.24 5.51 -19.28
CA ARG A 201 -7.71 6.86 -18.86
C ARG A 201 -7.79 7.00 -17.33
N ALA A 202 -8.09 5.91 -16.62
CA ALA A 202 -8.21 5.88 -15.18
C ALA A 202 -6.89 6.27 -14.48
N PHE A 203 -5.77 5.75 -14.96
CA PHE A 203 -4.48 6.03 -14.36
C PHE A 203 -3.97 7.46 -14.67
N LYS A 204 -4.15 7.95 -15.91
CA LYS A 204 -3.87 9.35 -16.25
C LYS A 204 -4.69 10.31 -15.38
N ASN A 205 -5.93 9.94 -15.07
CA ASN A 205 -6.79 10.73 -14.18
C ASN A 205 -6.31 10.70 -12.73
N ILE A 206 -5.81 9.57 -12.25
CA ILE A 206 -5.22 9.45 -10.90
C ILE A 206 -3.97 10.32 -10.83
N GLN A 207 -3.04 10.22 -11.77
CA GLN A 207 -1.81 11.01 -11.82
C GLN A 207 -2.12 12.52 -11.87
N LYS A 208 -3.01 12.94 -12.79
CA LYS A 208 -3.42 14.34 -12.91
C LYS A 208 -4.07 14.86 -11.63
N ARG A 209 -4.91 14.05 -10.98
CA ARG A 209 -5.51 14.40 -9.68
C ARG A 209 -4.45 14.56 -8.60
N TYR A 210 -3.44 13.68 -8.53
CA TYR A 210 -2.34 13.80 -7.59
C TYR A 210 -1.49 15.05 -7.83
N GLU A 211 -1.17 15.37 -9.08
CA GLU A 211 -0.44 16.56 -9.45
C GLU A 211 -1.22 17.83 -9.07
N GLN A 212 -2.51 17.91 -9.41
CA GLN A 212 -3.39 19.02 -9.02
C GLN A 212 -3.57 19.13 -7.50
N GLU A 213 -3.76 18.02 -6.80
CA GLU A 213 -3.86 18.00 -5.34
C GLU A 213 -2.54 18.43 -4.69
N ARG A 214 -1.38 18.14 -5.31
CA ARG A 214 -0.06 18.56 -4.84
C ARG A 214 0.20 20.04 -5.08
N GLU A 215 -0.26 20.59 -6.18
CA GLU A 215 -0.10 22.03 -6.53
C GLU A 215 -1.01 22.93 -5.70
N ASN A 216 -2.22 22.45 -5.40
CA ASN A 216 -3.24 23.20 -4.67
C ASN A 216 -3.18 23.04 -3.14
N GLN A 217 -2.14 22.35 -2.60
CA GLN A 217 -2.07 22.09 -1.16
C GLN A 217 -1.48 23.25 -0.39
N ASP A 218 -2.28 23.79 0.52
CA ASP A 218 -1.76 24.49 1.69
C ASP A 218 -1.02 23.46 2.56
N LYS A 219 0.32 23.51 2.54
CA LYS A 219 1.20 22.59 3.28
C LYS A 219 1.04 22.68 4.79
N THR A 220 0.31 23.68 5.27
CA THR A 220 0.02 23.89 6.71
C THR A 220 -1.16 23.06 7.20
N ILE A 221 -2.00 22.55 6.29
CA ILE A 221 -3.19 21.76 6.64
C ILE A 221 -2.85 20.26 6.60
N PRO A 222 -3.06 19.52 7.70
CA PRO A 222 -2.85 18.07 7.75
C PRO A 222 -3.71 17.33 6.74
N GLN A 223 -3.11 16.37 6.01
CA GLN A 223 -3.77 15.62 4.94
C GLN A 223 -3.87 14.14 5.30
N CYS A 224 -5.00 13.70 5.84
CA CYS A 224 -5.20 12.29 6.22
C CYS A 224 -5.95 11.44 5.17
N LYS A 225 -6.57 12.05 4.18
CA LYS A 225 -7.32 11.34 3.12
C LYS A 225 -6.47 10.34 2.32
N PHE A 226 -5.17 10.56 2.26
CA PHE A 226 -4.23 9.67 1.55
C PHE A 226 -4.01 8.32 2.23
N ILE A 227 -4.35 8.19 3.51
CA ILE A 227 -4.24 6.92 4.26
C ILE A 227 -5.07 5.81 3.61
N LEU A 228 -6.23 6.16 3.03
CA LEU A 228 -7.11 5.21 2.36
C LEU A 228 -6.65 4.82 0.95
N LYS A 229 -5.64 5.53 0.40
CA LYS A 229 -5.14 5.36 -0.98
C LYS A 229 -3.71 4.86 -1.04
N TYR A 230 -3.21 4.27 0.02
CA TYR A 230 -1.81 3.82 0.11
C TYR A 230 -1.43 2.86 -1.03
N ASP A 231 -2.35 1.97 -1.40
CA ASP A 231 -2.16 0.96 -2.45
C ASP A 231 -1.95 1.58 -3.85
N GLU A 232 -2.52 2.77 -4.13
CA GLU A 232 -2.38 3.47 -5.43
C GLU A 232 -0.96 4.01 -5.68
N PHE A 233 -0.16 4.23 -4.63
CA PHE A 233 1.18 4.83 -4.73
C PHE A 233 2.25 3.85 -5.21
N ASP A 234 2.17 2.60 -4.76
CA ASP A 234 3.14 1.57 -5.14
C ASP A 234 3.03 1.24 -6.62
N ASP A 235 1.83 1.29 -7.18
CA ASP A 235 1.57 1.12 -8.60
C ASP A 235 2.20 2.23 -9.45
N LEU A 236 2.11 3.50 -9.03
CA LEU A 236 2.75 4.64 -9.70
C LEU A 236 4.27 4.48 -9.74
N PHE A 237 4.86 4.00 -8.64
CA PHE A 237 6.30 3.81 -8.55
C PHE A 237 6.78 2.66 -9.44
N ALA A 238 6.05 1.54 -9.42
CA ALA A 238 6.32 0.38 -10.27
C ALA A 238 6.33 0.74 -11.75
N LEU A 239 5.43 1.59 -12.16
CA LEU A 239 5.30 2.09 -13.51
C LEU A 239 6.44 2.99 -13.96
N GLY A 240 6.77 4.05 -13.21
CA GLY A 240 7.88 4.94 -13.57
C GLY A 240 9.16 4.12 -13.75
N TYR A 241 9.32 3.10 -12.92
CA TYR A 241 10.43 2.16 -13.04
C TYR A 241 10.35 1.32 -14.31
N ALA A 242 9.18 0.73 -14.61
CA ALA A 242 8.98 -0.11 -15.81
C ALA A 242 9.24 0.66 -17.10
N LYS A 243 8.76 1.91 -17.22
CA LYS A 243 9.00 2.76 -18.39
C LYS A 243 10.47 3.01 -18.64
N ARG A 244 11.22 3.36 -17.59
CA ARG A 244 12.68 3.60 -17.69
C ARG A 244 13.41 2.35 -18.15
N GLU A 245 13.08 1.19 -17.58
CA GLU A 245 13.70 -0.07 -17.94
C GLU A 245 13.36 -0.54 -19.36
N LEU A 246 12.14 -0.31 -19.83
CA LEU A 246 11.74 -0.58 -21.22
C LEU A 246 12.55 0.22 -22.22
N LEU A 247 12.82 1.50 -21.95
CA LEU A 247 13.68 2.33 -22.81
C LEU A 247 15.10 1.74 -22.90
N SER A 248 15.67 1.35 -21.75
CA SER A 248 16.97 0.70 -21.69
C SER A 248 16.99 -0.62 -22.48
N LEU A 249 15.95 -1.45 -22.36
CA LEU A 249 15.85 -2.71 -23.09
C LEU A 249 15.71 -2.49 -24.60
N LYS A 250 14.92 -1.53 -25.06
CA LYS A 250 14.77 -1.21 -26.49
C LYS A 250 16.10 -0.85 -27.14
N GLN A 251 16.97 -0.14 -26.45
CA GLN A 251 18.32 0.18 -26.94
C GLN A 251 19.23 -1.04 -27.08
N ARG A 252 19.03 -2.05 -26.21
CA ARG A 252 19.85 -3.27 -26.17
C ARG A 252 19.32 -4.42 -27.03
N MET A 253 18.06 -4.35 -27.44
CA MET A 253 17.35 -5.35 -28.22
C MET A 253 17.14 -4.85 -29.67
N GLY A 254 17.41 -5.69 -30.65
CA GLY A 254 17.04 -5.37 -32.03
C GLY A 254 15.51 -5.40 -32.27
N LEU A 255 15.06 -4.80 -33.37
CA LEU A 255 13.63 -4.68 -33.73
C LEU A 255 12.89 -6.03 -33.66
N LYS A 256 13.50 -7.11 -34.15
CA LYS A 256 12.90 -8.46 -34.15
C LYS A 256 12.64 -8.97 -32.71
N GLN A 257 13.56 -8.76 -31.80
CA GLN A 257 13.40 -9.16 -30.38
C GLN A 257 12.37 -8.30 -29.66
N THR A 258 12.35 -7.01 -29.93
CA THR A 258 11.33 -6.08 -29.39
C THR A 258 9.94 -6.48 -29.85
N LYS A 259 9.74 -6.83 -31.14
CA LYS A 259 8.47 -7.32 -31.64
C LYS A 259 8.04 -8.61 -30.91
N LYS A 260 8.92 -9.61 -30.81
CA LYS A 260 8.62 -10.84 -30.05
C LYS A 260 8.24 -10.55 -28.58
N GLY A 261 8.87 -9.56 -27.96
CA GLY A 261 8.54 -9.14 -26.60
C GLY A 261 7.14 -8.55 -26.48
N LYS A 262 6.72 -7.74 -27.46
CA LYS A 262 5.36 -7.20 -27.52
C LYS A 262 4.32 -8.30 -27.74
N ASP A 263 4.57 -9.21 -28.67
CA ASP A 263 3.66 -10.32 -28.98
C ASP A 263 3.48 -11.21 -27.70
N LEU A 264 4.57 -11.48 -26.99
CA LEU A 264 4.51 -12.21 -25.73
C LEU A 264 3.76 -11.43 -24.62
N ALA A 265 3.88 -10.11 -24.57
CA ALA A 265 3.13 -9.30 -23.61
C ALA A 265 1.61 -9.41 -23.83
N VAL A 266 1.16 -9.44 -25.10
CA VAL A 266 -0.24 -9.67 -25.43
C VAL A 266 -0.72 -11.04 -24.95
N GLN A 267 0.07 -12.10 -25.14
CA GLN A 267 -0.25 -13.44 -24.65
C GLN A 267 -0.35 -13.49 -23.12
N LEU A 268 0.66 -12.94 -22.44
CA LEU A 268 0.67 -12.89 -20.96
C LEU A 268 -0.53 -12.11 -20.41
N ARG A 269 -0.96 -11.04 -21.09
CA ARG A 269 -2.14 -10.26 -20.68
C ARG A 269 -3.40 -11.12 -20.69
N GLN A 270 -3.57 -11.95 -21.72
CA GLN A 270 -4.70 -12.88 -21.80
C GLN A 270 -4.63 -13.96 -20.70
N GLU A 271 -3.43 -14.47 -20.40
CA GLU A 271 -3.23 -15.48 -19.34
C GLU A 271 -3.54 -14.96 -17.93
N ILE A 272 -3.26 -13.69 -17.65
CA ILE A 272 -3.50 -13.08 -16.31
C ILE A 272 -4.84 -12.36 -16.21
N GLY A 273 -5.66 -12.39 -17.25
CA GLY A 273 -7.02 -11.85 -17.26
C GLY A 273 -7.09 -10.32 -17.30
N GLN A 274 -6.17 -9.69 -18.00
CA GLN A 274 -6.13 -8.24 -18.25
C GLN A 274 -6.75 -7.84 -19.60
#